data_360f5b3fa3d57de29a8732cc02dc7da8
#
_entry.id   360f5b3fa3d57de29a8732cc02dc7da8
#
_cell.length_a   1.000
_cell.length_b   1.000
_cell.length_c   1.000
_cell.angle_alpha   90.00
_cell.angle_beta   90.00
_cell.angle_gamma   90.00
#
_symmetry.space_group_name_H-M   'P 1'
#
loop_
_entity.id
_entity.type
_entity.pdbx_description
1 polymer ?
#
loop_
_entity_poly.entity_id
_entity_poly.type
_entity_poly.pdbx_seq_one_letter_code
_entity_poly.pdbx_strand_id
1 'polypeptide(L)'
;MTQSAMCIPLWPARNGNTAHLVMCPFAGGSSSAFRHWQAEQLADCALSLVTWPGRDRLRHLEPLRSITQLAALLANELEASVSPDTPLLLAGHSMGAQVAFETCRLLEQRGLAPQGLIISGCHAPHLHSERQLSHRDDADFIAELIDIGGCSPELRENQELMSLFLPLLRADFYATESYHYDSPDVCPPLRTPALLLCGSHDREASWQQVDAWRQWLSPVTGPVVIDGDHFYPIQQARSFSTQIVRHFPHAFSAMTALQKQPSTSER
;
A
#
# COMPACT_ATOMS: atom_id res chain seq x y z
N MET A 1 -0.96 -21.84 17.80
CA MET A 1 0.18 -21.25 17.08
C MET A 1 -0.25 -19.84 16.70
N THR A 2 0.33 -18.83 17.31
CA THR A 2 0.06 -17.42 16.94
C THR A 2 0.55 -17.22 15.51
N GLN A 3 -0.38 -17.04 14.59
CA GLN A 3 -0.09 -16.69 13.21
C GLN A 3 0.73 -15.39 13.25
N SER A 4 1.94 -15.40 12.69
CA SER A 4 2.79 -14.20 12.68
C SER A 4 2.09 -13.10 11.90
N ALA A 5 1.82 -11.97 12.54
CA ALA A 5 1.06 -10.88 11.94
C ALA A 5 1.77 -10.31 10.69
N MET A 6 1.00 -9.96 9.66
CA MET A 6 1.52 -9.33 8.43
C MET A 6 1.85 -7.85 8.66
N CYS A 7 1.07 -7.16 9.50
CA CYS A 7 1.30 -5.76 9.81
C CYS A 7 2.46 -5.59 10.81
N ILE A 8 3.52 -4.94 10.38
CA ILE A 8 4.68 -4.60 11.21
C ILE A 8 4.54 -3.14 11.63
N PRO A 9 4.33 -2.83 12.92
CA PRO A 9 4.34 -1.45 13.39
C PRO A 9 5.70 -0.82 13.11
N LEU A 10 5.73 0.28 12.35
CA LEU A 10 6.92 1.11 12.18
C LEU A 10 7.02 2.09 13.35
N TRP A 11 5.91 2.71 13.69
CA TRP A 11 5.75 3.45 14.94
C TRP A 11 4.31 3.35 15.47
N PRO A 12 4.14 3.32 16.81
CA PRO A 12 2.83 3.31 17.44
C PRO A 12 2.18 4.70 17.37
N ALA A 13 0.87 4.74 17.63
CA ALA A 13 0.19 5.99 17.88
C ALA A 13 0.78 6.69 19.12
N ARG A 14 1.06 7.98 19.03
CA ARG A 14 1.58 8.75 20.16
C ARG A 14 0.49 9.15 21.16
N ASN A 15 -0.76 9.24 20.71
CA ASN A 15 -1.92 9.58 21.54
C ASN A 15 -3.10 8.66 21.21
N GLY A 16 -3.87 8.27 22.20
CA GLY A 16 -4.81 7.15 22.21
C GLY A 16 -6.01 7.14 21.25
N ASN A 17 -6.14 8.05 20.28
CA ASN A 17 -7.20 8.05 19.26
C ASN A 17 -6.71 8.59 17.92
N THR A 18 -5.49 8.26 17.55
CA THR A 18 -4.92 8.66 16.26
C THR A 18 -5.24 7.65 15.17
N ALA A 19 -5.32 8.14 13.94
CA ALA A 19 -5.48 7.28 12.77
C ALA A 19 -4.39 6.19 12.72
N HIS A 20 -4.74 5.08 12.13
CA HIS A 20 -3.82 4.00 11.80
C HIS A 20 -3.68 3.89 10.28
N LEU A 21 -2.52 4.23 9.75
CA LEU A 21 -2.17 4.03 8.36
C LEU A 21 -1.53 2.66 8.19
N VAL A 22 -2.08 1.86 7.31
CA VAL A 22 -1.53 0.56 6.90
C VAL A 22 -1.03 0.70 5.46
N MET A 23 0.28 0.53 5.26
CA MET A 23 0.94 0.68 3.96
C MET A 23 1.30 -0.67 3.37
N CYS A 24 0.74 -0.95 2.19
CA CYS A 24 1.00 -2.14 1.38
C CYS A 24 2.15 -1.85 0.40
N PRO A 25 3.28 -2.56 0.48
CA PRO A 25 4.43 -2.33 -0.37
C PRO A 25 4.25 -2.91 -1.78
N PHE A 26 5.06 -2.42 -2.70
CA PHE A 26 5.20 -2.87 -4.08
C PHE A 26 5.79 -4.30 -4.19
N ALA A 27 5.80 -4.88 -5.39
CA ALA A 27 6.41 -6.19 -5.68
C ALA A 27 7.89 -6.21 -5.28
N GLY A 28 8.32 -7.22 -4.53
CA GLY A 28 9.67 -7.30 -3.95
C GLY A 28 9.88 -6.38 -2.73
N GLY A 29 8.95 -5.48 -2.45
CA GLY A 29 9.05 -4.55 -1.32
C GLY A 29 8.96 -5.24 0.04
N SER A 30 9.67 -4.67 1.02
CA SER A 30 9.67 -5.09 2.41
C SER A 30 9.57 -3.88 3.34
N SER A 31 9.45 -4.12 4.63
CA SER A 31 9.44 -3.06 5.64
C SER A 31 10.68 -2.16 5.59
N SER A 32 11.82 -2.69 5.15
CA SER A 32 13.07 -1.93 5.03
C SER A 32 13.02 -0.84 3.96
N ALA A 33 12.16 -0.95 2.95
CA ALA A 33 12.01 0.06 1.90
C ALA A 33 11.53 1.41 2.46
N PHE A 34 10.75 1.38 3.55
CA PHE A 34 10.16 2.57 4.17
C PHE A 34 10.91 3.05 5.43
N ARG A 35 12.12 2.54 5.70
CA ARG A 35 12.90 2.86 6.92
C ARG A 35 13.23 4.36 7.09
N HIS A 36 13.18 5.12 6.00
CA HIS A 36 13.45 6.56 6.02
C HIS A 36 12.22 7.43 6.24
N TRP A 37 11.03 6.82 6.31
CA TRP A 37 9.84 7.55 6.70
C TRP A 37 9.94 7.99 8.15
N GLN A 38 9.39 9.18 8.46
CA GLN A 38 9.45 9.77 9.79
C GLN A 38 8.03 10.04 10.32
N ALA A 39 7.82 9.78 11.60
CA ALA A 39 6.49 9.89 12.23
C ALA A 39 5.89 11.30 12.09
N GLU A 40 6.72 12.34 12.17
CA GLU A 40 6.32 13.74 12.05
C GLU A 40 5.68 14.06 10.68
N GLN A 41 5.98 13.28 9.66
CA GLN A 41 5.41 13.45 8.31
C GLN A 41 3.93 13.05 8.25
N LEU A 42 3.47 12.21 9.15
CA LEU A 42 2.11 11.67 9.20
C LEU A 42 1.31 12.16 10.42
N ALA A 43 1.63 13.34 10.94
CA ALA A 43 0.87 13.99 12.00
C ALA A 43 0.58 13.06 13.21
N ASP A 44 1.60 12.28 13.61
CA ASP A 44 1.56 11.36 14.75
C ASP A 44 0.59 10.17 14.62
N CYS A 45 0.10 9.85 13.41
CA CYS A 45 -0.69 8.64 13.24
C CYS A 45 0.17 7.37 13.43
N ALA A 46 -0.48 6.28 13.83
CA ALA A 46 0.19 4.98 13.81
C ALA A 46 0.47 4.56 12.38
N LEU A 47 1.64 4.00 12.12
CA LEU A 47 1.98 3.39 10.82
C LEU A 47 2.34 1.93 11.00
N SER A 48 1.68 1.08 10.25
CA SER A 48 2.09 -0.30 10.03
C SER A 48 2.45 -0.54 8.57
N LEU A 49 3.53 -1.28 8.37
CA LEU A 49 3.95 -1.75 7.06
C LEU A 49 3.53 -3.19 6.89
N VAL A 50 2.92 -3.52 5.76
CA VAL A 50 2.54 -4.90 5.46
C VAL A 50 3.76 -5.68 5.00
N THR A 51 3.93 -6.88 5.54
CA THR A 51 4.92 -7.86 5.11
C THR A 51 4.21 -9.02 4.47
N TRP A 52 4.53 -9.28 3.21
CA TRP A 52 3.96 -10.42 2.49
C TRP A 52 4.63 -11.74 2.89
N PRO A 53 3.95 -12.90 2.75
CA PRO A 53 4.58 -14.21 2.90
C PRO A 53 5.86 -14.36 2.06
N GLY A 54 6.81 -15.11 2.55
CA GLY A 54 8.10 -15.36 1.88
C GLY A 54 9.22 -14.39 2.23
N ARG A 55 8.97 -13.36 3.07
CA ARG A 55 10.01 -12.36 3.42
C ARG A 55 9.99 -11.95 4.88
N ASP A 56 11.05 -11.27 5.33
CA ASP A 56 11.22 -10.77 6.69
C ASP A 56 10.87 -11.83 7.74
N ARG A 57 9.99 -11.54 8.67
CA ARG A 57 9.52 -12.48 9.70
C ARG A 57 8.61 -13.59 9.16
N LEU A 58 8.05 -13.42 7.96
CA LEU A 58 7.20 -14.41 7.27
C LEU A 58 7.98 -15.24 6.24
N ARG A 59 9.33 -15.23 6.28
CA ARG A 59 10.19 -15.96 5.34
C ARG A 59 10.01 -17.48 5.34
N HIS A 60 9.38 -18.02 6.39
CA HIS A 60 9.07 -19.45 6.52
C HIS A 60 7.77 -19.85 5.81
N LEU A 61 6.99 -18.87 5.34
CA LEU A 61 5.78 -19.09 4.56
C LEU A 61 6.10 -19.03 3.07
N GLU A 62 5.39 -19.83 2.29
CA GLU A 62 5.49 -19.77 0.83
C GLU A 62 4.96 -18.43 0.30
N PRO A 63 5.65 -17.78 -0.66
CA PRO A 63 5.15 -16.60 -1.33
C PRO A 63 3.81 -16.86 -2.02
N LEU A 64 2.84 -15.98 -1.82
CA LEU A 64 1.54 -16.07 -2.49
C LEU A 64 1.61 -15.43 -3.88
N ARG A 65 0.87 -16.04 -4.81
CA ARG A 65 0.81 -15.64 -6.22
C ARG A 65 -0.56 -15.08 -6.60
N SER A 66 -1.27 -14.46 -5.67
CA SER A 66 -2.63 -13.95 -5.89
C SER A 66 -2.90 -12.73 -5.02
N ILE A 67 -3.26 -11.61 -5.66
CA ILE A 67 -3.65 -10.37 -4.99
C ILE A 67 -4.85 -10.59 -4.08
N THR A 68 -5.85 -11.34 -4.52
CA THR A 68 -7.07 -11.60 -3.73
C THR A 68 -6.79 -12.45 -2.48
N GLN A 69 -5.84 -13.39 -2.55
CA GLN A 69 -5.42 -14.16 -1.38
C GLN A 69 -4.64 -13.29 -0.38
N LEU A 70 -3.71 -12.45 -0.86
CA LEU A 70 -2.99 -11.48 -0.02
C LEU A 70 -3.96 -10.53 0.68
N ALA A 71 -4.93 -10.01 -0.05
CA ALA A 71 -5.94 -9.12 0.47
C ALA A 71 -6.85 -9.79 1.52
N ALA A 72 -7.23 -11.04 1.29
CA ALA A 72 -8.05 -11.80 2.26
C ALA A 72 -7.31 -12.01 3.59
N LEU A 73 -6.02 -12.34 3.54
CA LEU A 73 -5.20 -12.47 4.75
C LEU A 73 -5.09 -11.13 5.49
N LEU A 74 -4.82 -10.05 4.76
CA LEU A 74 -4.70 -8.71 5.35
C LEU A 74 -6.04 -8.25 5.95
N ALA A 75 -7.15 -8.43 5.26
CA ALA A 75 -8.47 -8.08 5.76
C ALA A 75 -8.81 -8.83 7.06
N ASN A 76 -8.52 -10.13 7.14
CA ASN A 76 -8.73 -10.93 8.35
C ASN A 76 -7.88 -10.42 9.53
N GLU A 77 -6.62 -10.05 9.27
CA GLU A 77 -5.75 -9.50 10.30
C GLU A 77 -6.23 -8.14 10.80
N LEU A 78 -6.62 -7.24 9.89
CA LEU A 78 -7.11 -5.92 10.25
C LEU A 78 -8.42 -5.99 11.05
N GLU A 79 -9.35 -6.84 10.65
CA GLU A 79 -10.59 -7.11 11.40
C GLU A 79 -10.31 -7.60 12.83
N ALA A 80 -9.30 -8.44 13.01
CA ALA A 80 -8.93 -8.99 14.31
C ALA A 80 -8.11 -8.04 15.19
N SER A 81 -7.38 -7.09 14.61
CA SER A 81 -6.34 -6.31 15.31
C SER A 81 -6.64 -4.82 15.44
N VAL A 82 -7.44 -4.25 14.53
CA VAL A 82 -7.77 -2.83 14.56
C VAL A 82 -9.07 -2.60 15.32
N SER A 83 -9.05 -1.71 16.29
CA SER A 83 -10.28 -1.32 17.01
C SER A 83 -11.26 -0.63 16.05
N PRO A 84 -12.56 -0.94 16.12
CA PRO A 84 -13.59 -0.26 15.31
C PRO A 84 -13.60 1.28 15.46
N ASP A 85 -13.15 1.78 16.61
CA ASP A 85 -13.08 3.22 16.88
C ASP A 85 -11.80 3.90 16.33
N THR A 86 -10.86 3.10 15.82
CA THR A 86 -9.61 3.64 15.25
C THR A 86 -9.82 3.99 13.79
N PRO A 87 -9.63 5.27 13.38
CA PRO A 87 -9.68 5.65 11.98
C PRO A 87 -8.63 4.88 11.18
N LEU A 88 -9.06 3.96 10.32
CA LEU A 88 -8.18 3.16 9.46
C LEU A 88 -7.99 3.82 8.10
N LEU A 89 -6.75 4.02 7.69
CA LEU A 89 -6.36 4.40 6.34
C LEU A 89 -5.58 3.24 5.71
N LEU A 90 -5.98 2.83 4.51
CA LEU A 90 -5.23 1.86 3.71
C LEU A 90 -4.48 2.59 2.60
N ALA A 91 -3.20 2.33 2.47
CA ALA A 91 -2.39 2.83 1.36
C ALA A 91 -1.68 1.68 0.67
N GLY A 92 -1.55 1.77 -0.63
CA GLY A 92 -0.76 0.81 -1.39
C GLY A 92 -0.07 1.45 -2.57
N HIS A 93 1.10 0.92 -2.90
CA HIS A 93 1.88 1.35 -4.06
C HIS A 93 2.13 0.18 -5.00
N SER A 94 1.90 0.37 -6.30
CA SER A 94 2.09 -0.67 -7.33
C SER A 94 1.27 -1.93 -7.00
N MET A 95 1.85 -3.11 -6.92
CA MET A 95 1.19 -4.33 -6.43
C MET A 95 0.42 -4.10 -5.12
N GLY A 96 1.01 -3.35 -4.19
CA GLY A 96 0.37 -3.03 -2.92
C GLY A 96 -0.93 -2.23 -3.07
N ALA A 97 -1.09 -1.44 -4.13
CA ALA A 97 -2.33 -0.72 -4.41
C ALA A 97 -3.46 -1.67 -4.80
N GLN A 98 -3.18 -2.72 -5.58
CA GLN A 98 -4.14 -3.77 -5.89
C GLN A 98 -4.58 -4.52 -4.63
N VAL A 99 -3.62 -4.87 -3.74
CA VAL A 99 -3.93 -5.53 -2.47
C VAL A 99 -4.73 -4.60 -1.55
N ALA A 100 -4.36 -3.32 -1.44
CA ALA A 100 -5.10 -2.35 -0.62
C ALA A 100 -6.55 -2.17 -1.12
N PHE A 101 -6.76 -2.11 -2.43
CA PHE A 101 -8.08 -2.04 -3.03
C PHE A 101 -8.93 -3.27 -2.68
N GLU A 102 -8.43 -4.48 -2.90
CA GLU A 102 -9.14 -5.72 -2.58
C GLU A 102 -9.40 -5.87 -1.08
N THR A 103 -8.44 -5.47 -0.24
CA THR A 103 -8.60 -5.45 1.21
C THR A 103 -9.72 -4.49 1.61
N CYS A 104 -9.74 -3.27 1.04
CA CYS A 104 -10.78 -2.29 1.27
C CYS A 104 -12.16 -2.84 0.86
N ARG A 105 -12.26 -3.49 -0.30
CA ARG A 105 -13.48 -4.11 -0.80
C ARG A 105 -14.03 -5.17 0.17
N LEU A 106 -13.15 -6.03 0.70
CA LEU A 106 -13.53 -7.03 1.70
C LEU A 106 -13.97 -6.40 3.01
N LEU A 107 -13.29 -5.37 3.48
CA LEU A 107 -13.66 -4.66 4.71
C LEU A 107 -14.99 -3.90 4.56
N GLU A 108 -15.25 -3.25 3.42
CA GLU A 108 -16.57 -2.64 3.14
C GLU A 108 -17.70 -3.69 3.19
N GLN A 109 -17.51 -4.85 2.58
CA GLN A 109 -18.48 -5.94 2.60
C GLN A 109 -18.78 -6.47 4.02
N ARG A 110 -17.81 -6.35 4.92
CA ARG A 110 -17.94 -6.74 6.34
C ARG A 110 -18.46 -5.62 7.25
N GLY A 111 -18.75 -4.43 6.69
CA GLY A 111 -19.19 -3.26 7.47
C GLY A 111 -18.06 -2.57 8.23
N LEU A 112 -16.80 -2.81 7.87
CA LEU A 112 -15.59 -2.30 8.50
C LEU A 112 -14.84 -1.34 7.56
N ALA A 113 -15.57 -0.54 6.80
CA ALA A 113 -15.02 0.35 5.77
C ALA A 113 -13.91 1.25 6.32
N PRO A 114 -12.72 1.30 5.69
CA PRO A 114 -11.69 2.27 6.02
C PRO A 114 -12.18 3.70 5.83
N GLN A 115 -11.57 4.65 6.54
CA GLN A 115 -11.87 6.08 6.36
C GLN A 115 -11.19 6.69 5.13
N GLY A 116 -10.21 6.00 4.57
CA GLY A 116 -9.56 6.41 3.34
C GLY A 116 -8.76 5.29 2.68
N LEU A 117 -8.70 5.35 1.35
CA LEU A 117 -7.90 4.46 0.51
C LEU A 117 -6.96 5.28 -0.34
N ILE A 118 -5.69 4.95 -0.33
CA ILE A 118 -4.65 5.61 -1.14
C ILE A 118 -4.13 4.62 -2.17
N ILE A 119 -4.37 4.91 -3.44
CA ILE A 119 -3.89 4.15 -4.60
C ILE A 119 -2.74 4.93 -5.24
N SER A 120 -1.60 4.31 -5.34
CA SER A 120 -0.37 4.96 -5.76
C SER A 120 0.37 4.14 -6.82
N GLY A 121 0.71 4.76 -7.95
CA GLY A 121 1.56 4.19 -9.00
C GLY A 121 1.10 2.83 -9.51
N CYS A 122 -0.21 2.69 -9.80
CA CYS A 122 -0.79 1.43 -10.25
C CYS A 122 -1.91 1.67 -11.26
N HIS A 123 -1.95 0.88 -12.31
CA HIS A 123 -3.07 0.86 -13.26
C HIS A 123 -4.35 0.30 -12.62
N ALA A 124 -5.51 0.71 -13.12
CA ALA A 124 -6.80 0.20 -12.67
C ALA A 124 -6.99 -1.29 -13.04
N PRO A 125 -7.83 -2.05 -12.30
CA PRO A 125 -7.96 -3.50 -12.43
C PRO A 125 -8.39 -4.02 -13.81
N HIS A 126 -9.04 -3.21 -14.63
CA HIS A 126 -9.47 -3.56 -16.00
C HIS A 126 -8.42 -3.24 -17.07
N LEU A 127 -7.27 -2.72 -16.67
CA LEU A 127 -6.12 -2.48 -17.54
C LEU A 127 -5.03 -3.51 -17.27
N HIS A 128 -4.20 -3.75 -18.25
CA HIS A 128 -3.02 -4.59 -18.12
C HIS A 128 -1.77 -3.73 -17.92
N SER A 129 -0.81 -4.26 -17.18
CA SER A 129 0.55 -3.73 -17.16
C SER A 129 1.15 -3.78 -18.56
N GLU A 130 1.86 -2.72 -18.95
CA GLU A 130 2.62 -2.71 -20.21
C GLU A 130 3.78 -3.70 -20.19
N ARG A 131 4.35 -3.95 -19.03
CA ARG A 131 5.39 -4.96 -18.82
C ARG A 131 4.80 -6.25 -18.28
N GLN A 132 5.22 -7.37 -18.86
CA GLN A 132 4.90 -8.73 -18.44
C GLN A 132 6.20 -9.47 -18.17
N LEU A 133 6.56 -9.67 -16.91
CA LEU A 133 7.87 -10.18 -16.50
C LEU A 133 7.82 -11.61 -15.99
N SER A 134 6.72 -12.02 -15.35
CA SER A 134 6.64 -13.28 -14.61
C SER A 134 6.95 -14.53 -15.46
N HIS A 135 6.75 -14.45 -16.79
CA HIS A 135 6.98 -15.54 -17.74
C HIS A 135 8.31 -15.47 -18.50
N ARG A 136 9.10 -14.40 -18.30
CA ARG A 136 10.42 -14.26 -18.93
C ARG A 136 11.43 -15.22 -18.30
N ASP A 137 12.53 -15.53 -18.99
CA ASP A 137 13.64 -16.21 -18.36
C ASP A 137 14.31 -15.36 -17.28
N ASP A 138 15.22 -15.95 -16.51
CA ASP A 138 15.79 -15.26 -15.34
C ASP A 138 16.67 -14.07 -15.72
N ALA A 139 17.38 -14.15 -16.85
CA ALA A 139 18.26 -13.07 -17.28
C ALA A 139 17.44 -11.85 -17.72
N ASP A 140 16.42 -12.08 -18.54
CA ASP A 140 15.51 -11.03 -19.00
C ASP A 140 14.69 -10.44 -17.84
N PHE A 141 14.20 -11.30 -16.93
CA PHE A 141 13.47 -10.83 -15.74
C PHE A 141 14.34 -9.90 -14.89
N ILE A 142 15.59 -10.28 -14.61
CA ILE A 142 16.52 -9.48 -13.81
C ILE A 142 16.87 -8.17 -14.52
N ALA A 143 17.09 -8.20 -15.84
CA ALA A 143 17.38 -7.01 -16.62
C ALA A 143 16.24 -5.98 -16.56
N GLU A 144 15.00 -6.42 -16.74
CA GLU A 144 13.82 -5.58 -16.63
C GLU A 144 13.60 -5.06 -15.20
N LEU A 145 13.82 -5.90 -14.17
CA LEU A 145 13.73 -5.48 -12.78
C LEU A 145 14.72 -4.36 -12.44
N ILE A 146 15.93 -4.43 -13.02
CA ILE A 146 16.94 -3.37 -12.91
C ILE A 146 16.48 -2.09 -13.62
N ASP A 147 15.88 -2.20 -14.82
CA ASP A 147 15.38 -1.05 -15.59
C ASP A 147 14.22 -0.33 -14.88
N ILE A 148 13.34 -1.07 -14.21
CA ILE A 148 12.29 -0.49 -13.33
C ILE A 148 12.89 0.32 -12.18
N GLY A 149 14.12 -0.01 -11.75
CA GLY A 149 14.78 0.62 -10.60
C GLY A 149 14.49 -0.08 -9.26
N GLY A 150 13.79 -1.22 -9.27
CA GLY A 150 13.39 -1.99 -8.09
C GLY A 150 14.52 -2.81 -7.43
N CYS A 151 15.73 -2.77 -7.99
CA CYS A 151 16.88 -3.52 -7.50
C CYS A 151 17.84 -2.65 -6.71
N SER A 152 18.11 -3.00 -5.45
CA SER A 152 19.22 -2.35 -4.72
C SER A 152 20.57 -2.69 -5.37
N PRO A 153 21.59 -1.81 -5.23
CA PRO A 153 22.93 -2.11 -5.73
C PRO A 153 23.47 -3.44 -5.23
N GLU A 154 23.25 -3.77 -3.95
CA GLU A 154 23.72 -5.01 -3.34
C GLU A 154 23.06 -6.24 -3.99
N LEU A 155 21.76 -6.15 -4.28
CA LEU A 155 21.04 -7.25 -4.93
C LEU A 155 21.48 -7.43 -6.39
N ARG A 156 21.72 -6.32 -7.10
CA ARG A 156 22.19 -6.33 -8.48
C ARG A 156 23.59 -6.91 -8.65
N GLU A 157 24.48 -6.64 -7.69
CA GLU A 157 25.89 -7.04 -7.75
C GLU A 157 26.15 -8.44 -7.17
N ASN A 158 25.18 -9.02 -6.43
CA ASN A 158 25.32 -10.32 -5.77
C ASN A 158 24.37 -11.36 -6.38
N GLN A 159 24.92 -12.20 -7.26
CA GLN A 159 24.16 -13.24 -7.97
C GLN A 159 23.55 -14.30 -7.03
N GLU A 160 24.24 -14.65 -5.94
CA GLU A 160 23.72 -15.61 -4.95
C GLU A 160 22.51 -15.01 -4.22
N LEU A 161 22.62 -13.74 -3.83
CA LEU A 161 21.53 -13.01 -3.19
C LEU A 161 20.34 -12.88 -4.15
N MET A 162 20.60 -12.51 -5.41
CA MET A 162 19.55 -12.45 -6.44
C MET A 162 18.83 -13.79 -6.60
N SER A 163 19.55 -14.91 -6.64
CA SER A 163 18.96 -16.24 -6.78
C SER A 163 18.05 -16.62 -5.61
N LEU A 164 18.35 -16.14 -4.40
CA LEU A 164 17.50 -16.34 -3.23
C LEU A 164 16.20 -15.52 -3.30
N PHE A 165 16.24 -14.30 -3.86
CA PHE A 165 15.08 -13.43 -3.96
C PHE A 165 14.21 -13.69 -5.20
N LEU A 166 14.77 -14.29 -6.25
CA LEU A 166 14.11 -14.48 -7.52
C LEU A 166 12.78 -15.23 -7.43
N PRO A 167 12.63 -16.33 -6.68
CA PRO A 167 11.33 -17.01 -6.54
C PRO A 167 10.24 -16.11 -5.93
N LEU A 168 10.60 -15.29 -4.94
CA LEU A 168 9.71 -14.33 -4.29
C LEU A 168 9.31 -13.22 -5.26
N LEU A 169 10.27 -12.63 -5.97
CA LEU A 169 10.01 -11.60 -6.97
C LEU A 169 9.09 -12.11 -8.07
N ARG A 170 9.33 -13.31 -8.57
CA ARG A 170 8.46 -13.94 -9.56
C ARG A 170 7.04 -14.19 -9.05
N ALA A 171 6.89 -14.57 -7.78
CA ALA A 171 5.57 -14.75 -7.17
C ALA A 171 4.79 -13.42 -7.12
N ASP A 172 5.45 -12.35 -6.71
CA ASP A 172 4.85 -11.01 -6.63
C ASP A 172 4.48 -10.48 -8.03
N PHE A 173 5.39 -10.58 -9.00
CA PHE A 173 5.10 -10.15 -10.38
C PHE A 173 3.99 -10.98 -11.01
N TYR A 174 3.97 -12.28 -10.79
CA TYR A 174 2.86 -13.11 -11.25
C TYR A 174 1.54 -12.70 -10.60
N ALA A 175 1.53 -12.40 -9.29
CA ALA A 175 0.32 -11.97 -8.60
C ALA A 175 -0.25 -10.68 -9.18
N THR A 176 0.60 -9.67 -9.43
CA THR A 176 0.16 -8.38 -9.98
C THR A 176 -0.24 -8.46 -11.44
N GLU A 177 0.48 -9.24 -12.27
CA GLU A 177 0.21 -9.39 -13.70
C GLU A 177 -1.03 -10.25 -14.01
N SER A 178 -1.33 -11.23 -13.15
CA SER A 178 -2.52 -12.06 -13.25
C SER A 178 -3.78 -11.43 -12.64
N TYR A 179 -3.64 -10.31 -11.93
CA TYR A 179 -4.76 -9.61 -11.34
C TYR A 179 -5.46 -8.72 -12.37
N HIS A 180 -6.64 -9.15 -12.80
CA HIS A 180 -7.41 -8.46 -13.83
C HIS A 180 -8.90 -8.68 -13.65
N TYR A 181 -9.68 -7.67 -14.00
CA TYR A 181 -11.12 -7.73 -14.16
C TYR A 181 -11.50 -7.26 -15.57
N ASP A 182 -12.37 -7.98 -16.25
CA ASP A 182 -12.77 -7.67 -17.64
C ASP A 182 -13.47 -6.32 -17.77
N SER A 183 -14.18 -5.88 -16.74
CA SER A 183 -14.93 -4.62 -16.72
C SER A 183 -15.09 -4.10 -15.30
N PRO A 184 -15.15 -2.76 -15.10
CA PRO A 184 -15.57 -2.16 -13.83
C PRO A 184 -16.98 -2.56 -13.39
N ASP A 185 -17.83 -3.00 -14.31
CA ASP A 185 -19.22 -3.37 -14.02
C ASP A 185 -19.38 -4.67 -13.22
N VAL A 186 -18.28 -5.40 -12.99
CA VAL A 186 -18.29 -6.66 -12.20
C VAL A 186 -18.65 -6.44 -10.72
N CYS A 187 -18.42 -5.23 -10.21
CA CYS A 187 -18.81 -4.85 -8.85
C CYS A 187 -19.08 -3.33 -8.77
N PRO A 188 -19.94 -2.89 -7.83
CA PRO A 188 -20.14 -1.46 -7.63
C PRO A 188 -18.85 -0.79 -7.15
N PRO A 189 -18.61 0.49 -7.50
CA PRO A 189 -17.48 1.26 -7.00
C PRO A 189 -17.44 1.27 -5.48
N LEU A 190 -16.23 1.21 -4.90
CA LEU A 190 -16.04 1.34 -3.47
C LEU A 190 -16.49 2.71 -2.97
N ARG A 191 -17.08 2.74 -1.77
CA ARG A 191 -17.60 3.96 -1.13
C ARG A 191 -16.57 4.64 -0.23
N THR A 192 -15.51 3.95 0.14
CA THR A 192 -14.40 4.52 0.88
C THR A 192 -13.78 5.66 0.10
N PRO A 193 -13.65 6.88 0.67
CA PRO A 193 -13.00 8.00 0.01
C PRO A 193 -11.59 7.63 -0.42
N ALA A 194 -11.25 7.92 -1.67
CA ALA A 194 -9.98 7.50 -2.23
C ALA A 194 -9.13 8.68 -2.74
N LEU A 195 -7.82 8.54 -2.61
CA LEU A 195 -6.79 9.42 -3.15
C LEU A 195 -5.93 8.66 -4.15
N LEU A 196 -5.84 9.19 -5.37
CA LEU A 196 -4.98 8.67 -6.41
C LEU A 196 -3.68 9.48 -6.47
N LEU A 197 -2.53 8.79 -6.53
CA LEU A 197 -1.21 9.39 -6.61
C LEU A 197 -0.41 8.76 -7.76
N CYS A 198 0.36 9.57 -8.49
CA CYS A 198 1.26 9.10 -9.54
C CYS A 198 2.58 9.88 -9.52
N GLY A 199 3.65 9.26 -10.00
CA GLY A 199 4.94 9.92 -10.19
C GLY A 199 4.97 10.71 -11.51
N SER A 200 5.68 11.86 -11.53
CA SER A 200 5.82 12.68 -12.75
C SER A 200 6.57 11.96 -13.86
N HIS A 201 7.43 11.01 -13.52
CA HIS A 201 8.28 10.21 -14.42
C HIS A 201 8.06 8.71 -14.25
N ASP A 202 6.92 8.30 -13.69
CA ASP A 202 6.57 6.90 -13.52
C ASP A 202 6.31 6.25 -14.88
N ARG A 203 7.12 5.24 -15.23
CA ARG A 203 7.01 4.48 -16.48
C ARG A 203 6.15 3.22 -16.33
N GLU A 204 5.86 2.80 -15.10
CA GLU A 204 5.10 1.58 -14.82
C GLU A 204 3.61 1.85 -14.67
N ALA A 205 3.24 3.09 -14.34
CA ALA A 205 1.86 3.52 -14.20
C ALA A 205 1.69 4.98 -14.62
N SER A 206 1.29 5.21 -15.86
CA SER A 206 1.03 6.55 -16.39
C SER A 206 -0.12 7.23 -15.65
N TRP A 207 -0.19 8.56 -15.74
CA TRP A 207 -1.29 9.34 -15.18
C TRP A 207 -2.67 8.81 -15.63
N GLN A 208 -2.81 8.44 -16.89
CA GLN A 208 -4.06 7.93 -17.47
C GLN A 208 -4.44 6.56 -16.88
N GLN A 209 -3.46 5.69 -16.67
CA GLN A 209 -3.69 4.38 -16.05
C GLN A 209 -4.10 4.50 -14.58
N VAL A 210 -3.53 5.49 -13.86
CA VAL A 210 -3.94 5.79 -12.49
C VAL A 210 -5.31 6.48 -12.45
N ASP A 211 -5.62 7.39 -13.38
CA ASP A 211 -6.92 8.07 -13.44
C ASP A 211 -8.07 7.09 -13.72
N ALA A 212 -7.81 6.00 -14.42
CA ALA A 212 -8.81 4.96 -14.72
C ALA A 212 -9.41 4.30 -13.47
N TRP A 213 -8.77 4.39 -12.30
CA TRP A 213 -9.33 3.96 -11.01
C TRP A 213 -10.65 4.68 -10.65
N ARG A 214 -10.97 5.82 -11.25
CA ARG A 214 -12.25 6.52 -11.07
C ARG A 214 -13.47 5.67 -11.40
N GLN A 215 -13.30 4.63 -12.20
CA GLN A 215 -14.36 3.70 -12.52
C GLN A 215 -14.64 2.69 -11.39
N TRP A 216 -13.73 2.58 -10.43
CA TRP A 216 -13.76 1.62 -9.32
C TRP A 216 -14.00 2.26 -7.95
N LEU A 217 -13.91 3.59 -7.87
CA LEU A 217 -13.86 4.33 -6.61
C LEU A 217 -14.77 5.55 -6.65
N SER A 218 -15.60 5.76 -5.61
CA SER A 218 -16.46 6.94 -5.49
C SER A 218 -16.83 7.20 -4.02
N PRO A 219 -16.38 8.31 -3.40
CA PRO A 219 -15.69 9.47 -4.00
C PRO A 219 -14.18 9.25 -4.20
N VAL A 220 -13.60 9.94 -5.20
CA VAL A 220 -12.19 9.84 -5.53
C VAL A 220 -11.58 11.21 -5.86
N THR A 221 -10.37 11.46 -5.37
CA THR A 221 -9.58 12.67 -5.62
C THR A 221 -8.26 12.31 -6.30
N GLY A 222 -7.73 13.20 -7.12
CA GLY A 222 -6.49 13.00 -7.87
C GLY A 222 -6.76 12.54 -9.31
N PRO A 223 -5.79 11.99 -10.05
CA PRO A 223 -4.41 11.72 -9.58
C PRO A 223 -3.64 13.00 -9.24
N VAL A 224 -3.07 13.03 -8.04
CA VAL A 224 -2.10 14.05 -7.65
C VAL A 224 -0.72 13.59 -8.09
N VAL A 225 -0.02 14.45 -8.84
CA VAL A 225 1.33 14.16 -9.33
C VAL A 225 2.35 14.52 -8.26
N ILE A 226 3.24 13.58 -7.94
CA ILE A 226 4.41 13.80 -7.09
C ILE A 226 5.65 13.67 -7.97
N ASP A 227 6.62 14.54 -7.77
CA ASP A 227 7.87 14.48 -8.54
C ASP A 227 8.66 13.22 -8.24
N GLY A 228 9.05 12.47 -9.29
CA GLY A 228 9.83 11.24 -9.20
C GLY A 228 9.38 10.14 -10.16
N ASP A 229 10.18 9.08 -10.17
CA ASP A 229 9.94 7.82 -10.90
C ASP A 229 8.94 6.91 -10.16
N HIS A 230 8.88 5.63 -10.54
CA HIS A 230 7.98 4.66 -9.89
C HIS A 230 8.19 4.54 -8.37
N PHE A 231 9.38 4.85 -7.84
CA PHE A 231 9.69 4.75 -6.41
C PHE A 231 9.52 6.07 -5.63
N TYR A 232 8.79 7.05 -6.19
CA TYR A 232 8.51 8.32 -5.53
C TYR A 232 7.98 8.20 -4.10
N PRO A 233 7.19 7.19 -3.67
CA PRO A 233 6.75 7.11 -2.27
C PRO A 233 7.90 6.93 -1.28
N ILE A 234 9.01 6.35 -1.73
CA ILE A 234 10.21 6.16 -0.92
C ILE A 234 11.12 7.40 -1.03
N GLN A 235 11.34 7.89 -2.24
CA GLN A 235 12.23 9.01 -2.53
C GLN A 235 11.66 10.34 -2.03
N GLN A 236 10.35 10.52 -2.10
CA GLN A 236 9.60 11.72 -1.75
C GLN A 236 8.63 11.48 -0.58
N ALA A 237 9.07 10.77 0.44
CA ALA A 237 8.25 10.35 1.60
C ALA A 237 7.45 11.51 2.22
N ARG A 238 8.05 12.72 2.33
CA ARG A 238 7.39 13.91 2.86
C ARG A 238 6.27 14.39 1.93
N SER A 239 6.49 14.44 0.62
CA SER A 239 5.47 14.86 -0.33
C SER A 239 4.31 13.88 -0.35
N PHE A 240 4.60 12.57 -0.32
CA PHE A 240 3.61 11.51 -0.28
C PHE A 240 2.74 11.60 0.99
N SER A 241 3.35 11.66 2.18
CA SER A 241 2.63 11.75 3.45
C SER A 241 1.84 13.06 3.58
N THR A 242 2.36 14.18 3.06
CA THR A 242 1.63 15.46 3.04
C THR A 242 0.32 15.35 2.26
N GLN A 243 0.30 14.63 1.13
CA GLN A 243 -0.94 14.43 0.38
C GLN A 243 -1.95 13.62 1.19
N ILE A 244 -1.53 12.58 1.91
CA ILE A 244 -2.43 11.79 2.77
C ILE A 244 -3.06 12.67 3.85
N VAL A 245 -2.25 13.39 4.62
CA VAL A 245 -2.73 14.26 5.70
C VAL A 245 -3.69 15.33 5.18
N ARG A 246 -3.37 15.93 4.02
CA ARG A 246 -4.19 16.97 3.38
C ARG A 246 -5.56 16.47 2.93
N HIS A 247 -5.62 15.24 2.40
CA HIS A 247 -6.86 14.71 1.82
C HIS A 247 -7.75 13.98 2.83
N PHE A 248 -7.18 13.52 3.95
CA PHE A 248 -7.91 12.87 5.03
C PHE A 248 -7.81 13.61 6.36
N PRO A 249 -8.06 14.93 6.43
CA PRO A 249 -7.83 15.72 7.63
C PRO A 249 -8.64 15.21 8.83
N HIS A 250 -9.84 14.64 8.58
CA HIS A 250 -10.69 14.12 9.66
C HIS A 250 -10.10 12.88 10.33
N ALA A 251 -9.34 12.07 9.62
CA ALA A 251 -8.66 10.92 10.21
C ALA A 251 -7.56 11.34 11.21
N PHE A 252 -7.01 12.56 11.03
CA PHE A 252 -5.94 13.12 11.87
C PHE A 252 -6.46 14.13 12.92
N SER A 253 -7.72 14.57 12.80
CA SER A 253 -8.28 15.69 13.61
C SER A 253 -8.87 15.29 14.95
N ALA A 254 -8.89 14.03 15.34
CA ALA A 254 -9.41 13.59 16.64
C ALA A 254 -8.69 14.25 17.85
N MET A 255 -7.53 14.89 17.64
CA MET A 255 -6.77 15.60 18.66
C MET A 255 -7.30 17.01 19.00
N THR A 256 -8.04 17.67 18.13
CA THR A 256 -8.40 19.08 18.35
C THR A 256 -9.61 19.25 19.29
N ALA A 257 -10.44 18.23 19.46
CA ALA A 257 -11.63 18.29 20.30
C ALA A 257 -11.32 18.09 21.81
N LEU A 258 -10.31 17.30 22.16
CA LEU A 258 -9.94 17.01 23.56
C LEU A 258 -9.10 18.12 24.21
N GLN A 259 -8.41 18.95 23.43
CA GLN A 259 -7.63 20.08 23.96
C GLN A 259 -8.48 21.33 24.26
N LYS A 260 -9.79 21.33 23.96
CA LYS A 260 -10.72 22.47 24.25
C LYS A 260 -11.63 22.27 25.45
N GLN A 261 -11.45 21.23 26.26
CA GLN A 261 -12.14 21.22 27.57
C GLN A 261 -11.32 22.05 28.57
N PRO A 262 -11.85 23.17 29.03
CA PRO A 262 -11.19 23.92 30.10
C PRO A 262 -11.19 23.04 31.35
N SER A 263 -10.02 22.93 31.98
CA SER A 263 -9.87 22.35 33.31
C SER A 263 -10.82 23.07 34.30
N THR A 264 -11.95 22.47 34.60
CA THR A 264 -12.74 22.86 35.76
C THR A 264 -12.08 22.29 37.01
N SER A 265 -11.00 22.90 37.44
CA SER A 265 -10.59 22.88 38.82
C SER A 265 -11.07 24.18 39.44
N GLU A 266 -12.08 24.09 40.26
CA GLU A 266 -12.36 25.00 41.38
C GLU A 266 -13.72 24.65 41.99
N ARG A 267 -13.81 23.95 43.09
CA ARG A 267 -14.00 24.40 44.49
C ARG A 267 -14.14 23.19 45.40
#